data_9aa3101e2c07eb6bbe9d40a3cb4d9b8a
#
_entry.id   9aa3101e2c07eb6bbe9d40a3cb4d9b8a
#
_cell.length_a   1.000
_cell.length_b   1.000
_cell.length_c   1.000
_cell.angle_alpha   90.00
_cell.angle_beta   90.00
_cell.angle_gamma   90.00
#
_symmetry.space_group_name_H-M   'P 1'
#
loop_
_entity.id
_entity.type
_entity.pdbx_description
1 polymer ?
#
loop_
_entity_poly.entity_id
_entity_poly.type
_entity_poly.pdbx_seq_one_letter_code
_entity_poly.pdbx_strand_id
1 'polypeptide(L)'
;MKLLLQEIRRNPLLWLLVFVPIALAAEKLNHEAHTLHFVLSVLAILPLAVLLSHATESVASKTGDSVGGLLNATLGNLTELVIAIAALQAGQYTLVKASVAGAIVTNSLFMLGASFLLGGLRYHVQEFNRVAARFQAGLLFLATIGLLIPSAVASHDSLGAGDLTKSLSLAISVLFLLAYGLGLWFSLNTHRELFAGAAEEHEAAWPMGLALATLAGVTVFVALVSEVFVGSVQYAATAFGMSPAFVGFIVVALVGAAAEMAAAFSAARKNRLDLSVSIALGSAAQIALFVAPVLVLLSYLIGPAPMDLNFWPGAVAMILFATLTASLVTTSGRSAWFVGVLAILVYLIFATALYLLPPQNT
;
A
#
# COMPACT_ATOMS: atom_id res chain seq x y z
N MET A 1 16.29 16.50 -16.99
CA MET A 1 16.71 15.38 -17.85
C MET A 1 18.02 14.71 -17.38
N LYS A 2 19.15 15.45 -17.22
CA LYS A 2 20.42 14.82 -16.74
C LYS A 2 20.28 14.12 -15.37
N LEU A 3 19.57 14.74 -14.42
CA LEU A 3 19.32 14.17 -13.09
C LEU A 3 18.49 12.88 -13.15
N LEU A 4 17.43 12.87 -13.96
CA LEU A 4 16.60 11.67 -14.15
C LEU A 4 17.41 10.52 -14.78
N LEU A 5 18.26 10.80 -15.77
CA LEU A 5 19.14 9.81 -16.38
C LEU A 5 20.19 9.30 -15.40
N GLN A 6 20.67 10.15 -14.51
CA GLN A 6 21.60 9.81 -13.45
C GLN A 6 20.96 8.85 -12.43
N GLU A 7 19.70 9.13 -12.06
CA GLU A 7 18.90 8.28 -11.17
C GLU A 7 18.66 6.90 -11.78
N ILE A 8 18.24 6.86 -13.07
CA ILE A 8 18.03 5.59 -13.79
C ILE A 8 19.31 4.74 -13.84
N ARG A 9 20.49 5.39 -14.00
CA ARG A 9 21.77 4.66 -14.00
C ARG A 9 22.19 4.15 -12.62
N ARG A 10 21.82 4.87 -11.57
CA ARG A 10 22.21 4.56 -10.18
C ARG A 10 21.33 3.48 -9.56
N ASN A 11 20.05 3.42 -9.93
CA ASN A 11 19.08 2.49 -9.38
C ASN A 11 18.75 1.37 -10.40
N PRO A 12 19.20 0.12 -10.17
CA PRO A 12 18.96 -0.99 -11.08
C PRO A 12 17.47 -1.31 -11.31
N LEU A 13 16.60 -1.02 -10.34
CA LEU A 13 15.14 -1.21 -10.50
C LEU A 13 14.58 -0.35 -11.62
N LEU A 14 15.16 0.85 -11.85
CA LEU A 14 14.72 1.74 -12.91
C LEU A 14 15.09 1.25 -14.33
N TRP A 15 15.96 0.26 -14.46
CA TRP A 15 16.24 -0.37 -15.76
C TRP A 15 15.03 -1.13 -16.29
N LEU A 16 14.14 -1.57 -15.39
CA LEU A 16 12.87 -2.20 -15.76
C LEU A 16 11.89 -1.23 -16.46
N LEU A 17 12.17 0.08 -16.51
CA LEU A 17 11.37 1.04 -17.29
C LEU A 17 11.24 0.66 -18.78
N VAL A 18 12.14 -0.16 -19.30
CA VAL A 18 12.05 -0.72 -20.65
C VAL A 18 10.75 -1.54 -20.83
N PHE A 19 10.23 -2.13 -19.76
CA PHE A 19 8.99 -2.91 -19.82
C PHE A 19 7.73 -2.05 -19.96
N VAL A 20 7.78 -0.75 -19.67
CA VAL A 20 6.62 0.15 -19.84
C VAL A 20 6.18 0.22 -21.31
N PRO A 21 7.02 0.64 -22.26
CA PRO A 21 6.63 0.64 -23.66
C PRO A 21 6.37 -0.78 -24.20
N ILE A 22 7.08 -1.80 -23.70
CA ILE A 22 6.87 -3.20 -24.13
C ILE A 22 5.48 -3.68 -23.68
N ALA A 23 5.03 -3.41 -22.45
CA ALA A 23 3.71 -3.80 -21.96
C ALA A 23 2.60 -3.15 -22.78
N LEU A 24 2.70 -1.84 -23.01
CA LEU A 24 1.73 -1.08 -23.79
C LEU A 24 1.71 -1.48 -25.28
N ALA A 25 2.86 -1.85 -25.85
CA ALA A 25 2.94 -2.34 -27.23
C ALA A 25 2.41 -3.77 -27.35
N ALA A 26 2.72 -4.64 -26.40
CA ALA A 26 2.27 -6.03 -26.38
C ALA A 26 0.73 -6.13 -26.34
N GLU A 27 0.07 -5.29 -25.56
CA GLU A 27 -1.39 -5.22 -25.52
C GLU A 27 -1.99 -4.91 -26.89
N LYS A 28 -1.41 -3.94 -27.62
CA LYS A 28 -1.90 -3.54 -28.95
C LYS A 28 -1.60 -4.57 -30.05
N LEU A 29 -0.52 -5.33 -29.91
CA LEU A 29 -0.08 -6.29 -30.93
C LEU A 29 -0.72 -7.65 -30.80
N ASN A 30 -1.02 -8.11 -29.58
CA ASN A 30 -1.55 -9.44 -29.31
C ASN A 30 -2.48 -9.44 -28.10
N HIS A 31 -3.73 -9.11 -28.28
CA HIS A 31 -4.75 -9.00 -27.21
C HIS A 31 -4.99 -10.34 -26.48
N GLU A 32 -4.67 -11.49 -27.07
CA GLU A 32 -4.91 -12.81 -26.48
C GLU A 32 -3.82 -13.24 -25.46
N ALA A 33 -2.68 -12.54 -25.42
CA ALA A 33 -1.54 -12.94 -24.60
C ALA A 33 -1.66 -12.45 -23.12
N HIS A 34 -2.81 -12.69 -22.48
CA HIS A 34 -3.13 -12.14 -21.14
C HIS A 34 -2.08 -12.44 -20.07
N THR A 35 -1.54 -13.67 -20.01
CA THR A 35 -0.48 -14.02 -19.04
C THR A 35 0.80 -13.21 -19.26
N LEU A 36 1.16 -12.96 -20.52
CA LEU A 36 2.31 -12.11 -20.86
C LEU A 36 2.04 -10.65 -20.44
N HIS A 37 0.84 -10.13 -20.73
CA HIS A 37 0.44 -8.77 -20.33
C HIS A 37 0.52 -8.59 -18.82
N PHE A 38 0.06 -9.57 -18.05
CA PHE A 38 0.16 -9.57 -16.59
C PHE A 38 1.62 -9.45 -16.12
N VAL A 39 2.50 -10.32 -16.61
CA VAL A 39 3.92 -10.31 -16.21
C VAL A 39 4.61 -9.01 -16.62
N LEU A 40 4.39 -8.54 -17.85
CA LEU A 40 4.98 -7.30 -18.34
C LEU A 40 4.47 -6.07 -17.56
N SER A 41 3.19 -6.04 -17.21
CA SER A 41 2.61 -4.96 -16.41
C SER A 41 3.18 -4.94 -14.99
N VAL A 42 3.35 -6.08 -14.33
CA VAL A 42 4.02 -6.17 -13.02
C VAL A 42 5.44 -5.61 -13.10
N LEU A 43 6.22 -6.03 -14.11
CA LEU A 43 7.59 -5.54 -14.31
C LEU A 43 7.64 -4.04 -14.64
N ALA A 44 6.62 -3.49 -15.31
CA ALA A 44 6.52 -2.09 -15.65
C ALA A 44 6.09 -1.21 -14.46
N ILE A 45 5.17 -1.69 -13.61
CA ILE A 45 4.67 -0.93 -12.44
C ILE A 45 5.78 -0.72 -11.41
N LEU A 46 6.64 -1.71 -11.16
CA LEU A 46 7.71 -1.63 -10.18
C LEU A 46 8.60 -0.37 -10.34
N PRO A 47 9.23 -0.11 -11.48
CA PRO A 47 10.06 1.08 -11.66
C PRO A 47 9.25 2.37 -11.69
N LEU A 48 8.01 2.34 -12.17
CA LEU A 48 7.10 3.48 -12.15
C LEU A 48 6.76 3.89 -10.72
N ALA A 49 6.51 2.92 -9.81
CA ALA A 49 6.27 3.16 -8.39
C ALA A 49 7.49 3.85 -7.74
N VAL A 50 8.70 3.38 -8.03
CA VAL A 50 9.95 3.99 -7.52
C VAL A 50 10.11 5.43 -8.00
N LEU A 51 9.86 5.71 -9.30
CA LEU A 51 9.92 7.08 -9.83
C LEU A 51 8.83 7.98 -9.21
N LEU A 52 7.64 7.43 -9.00
CA LEU A 52 6.51 8.16 -8.42
C LEU A 52 6.83 8.56 -6.97
N SER A 53 7.34 7.63 -6.15
CA SER A 53 7.76 7.89 -4.79
C SER A 53 8.83 8.98 -4.73
N HIS A 54 9.89 8.86 -5.53
CA HIS A 54 10.97 9.85 -5.58
C HIS A 54 10.50 11.24 -6.04
N ALA A 55 9.58 11.30 -7.01
CA ALA A 55 8.98 12.55 -7.46
C ALA A 55 8.11 13.19 -6.35
N THR A 56 7.30 12.39 -5.66
CA THR A 56 6.46 12.82 -4.53
C THR A 56 7.33 13.38 -3.39
N GLU A 57 8.37 12.66 -2.96
CA GLU A 57 9.31 13.08 -1.94
C GLU A 57 10.02 14.40 -2.33
N SER A 58 10.42 14.52 -3.60
CA SER A 58 11.06 15.74 -4.13
C SER A 58 10.13 16.95 -4.13
N VAL A 59 8.83 16.78 -4.36
CA VAL A 59 7.82 17.84 -4.24
C VAL A 59 7.60 18.16 -2.76
N ALA A 60 7.40 17.15 -1.93
CA ALA A 60 7.14 17.30 -0.50
C ALA A 60 8.27 18.05 0.21
N SER A 61 9.54 17.71 -0.06
CA SER A 61 10.70 18.36 0.57
C SER A 61 10.82 19.86 0.28
N LYS A 62 10.16 20.37 -0.77
CA LYS A 62 10.23 21.79 -1.19
C LYS A 62 9.00 22.60 -0.78
N THR A 63 7.98 21.99 -0.21
CA THR A 63 6.73 22.64 0.17
C THR A 63 6.67 22.98 1.66
N GLY A 64 7.76 22.70 2.39
CA GLY A 64 7.85 22.90 3.85
C GLY A 64 7.24 21.74 4.63
N ASP A 65 7.60 21.67 5.92
CA ASP A 65 7.39 20.47 6.74
C ASP A 65 5.92 20.04 6.85
N SER A 66 4.99 20.97 7.09
CA SER A 66 3.57 20.62 7.26
C SER A 66 2.90 20.26 5.94
N VAL A 67 3.14 21.06 4.88
CA VAL A 67 2.55 20.81 3.56
C VAL A 67 3.24 19.60 2.90
N GLY A 68 4.55 19.49 3.02
CA GLY A 68 5.32 18.36 2.53
C GLY A 68 4.93 17.05 3.19
N GLY A 69 4.76 17.08 4.52
CA GLY A 69 4.25 15.92 5.25
C GLY A 69 2.84 15.50 4.81
N LEU A 70 1.94 16.47 4.57
CA LEU A 70 0.60 16.20 4.03
C LEU A 70 0.68 15.61 2.62
N LEU A 71 1.52 16.16 1.75
CA LEU A 71 1.70 15.65 0.39
C LEU A 71 2.28 14.23 0.39
N ASN A 72 3.31 13.99 1.19
CA ASN A 72 3.89 12.65 1.32
C ASN A 72 2.86 11.64 1.86
N ALA A 73 2.10 12.04 2.87
CA ALA A 73 1.05 11.21 3.46
C ALA A 73 -0.10 10.90 2.47
N THR A 74 -0.43 11.79 1.55
CA THR A 74 -1.53 11.58 0.59
C THR A 74 -1.08 10.94 -0.72
N LEU A 75 0.11 11.31 -1.21
CA LEU A 75 0.65 10.84 -2.48
C LEU A 75 1.65 9.67 -2.34
N GLY A 76 2.05 9.32 -1.12
CA GLY A 76 2.94 8.19 -0.86
C GLY A 76 2.37 6.87 -1.40
N ASN A 77 1.07 6.65 -1.24
CA ASN A 77 0.36 5.46 -1.73
C ASN A 77 -0.35 5.70 -3.09
N LEU A 78 0.17 6.62 -3.92
CA LEU A 78 -0.49 6.97 -5.18
C LEU A 78 -0.47 5.80 -6.18
N THR A 79 0.55 4.96 -6.17
CA THR A 79 0.62 3.77 -7.01
C THR A 79 -0.52 2.82 -6.71
N GLU A 80 -0.73 2.47 -5.43
CA GLU A 80 -1.82 1.61 -4.97
C GLU A 80 -3.18 2.20 -5.31
N LEU A 81 -3.33 3.50 -5.08
CA LEU A 81 -4.57 4.21 -5.39
C LEU A 81 -4.89 4.15 -6.88
N VAL A 82 -3.92 4.39 -7.77
CA VAL A 82 -4.14 4.37 -9.22
C VAL A 82 -4.46 2.95 -9.72
N ILE A 83 -3.75 1.91 -9.24
CA ILE A 83 -4.06 0.52 -9.57
C ILE A 83 -5.49 0.16 -9.10
N ALA A 84 -5.84 0.56 -7.87
CA ALA A 84 -7.16 0.29 -7.32
C ALA A 84 -8.28 1.05 -8.06
N ILE A 85 -8.03 2.28 -8.53
CA ILE A 85 -8.96 3.05 -9.38
C ILE A 85 -9.18 2.32 -10.71
N ALA A 86 -8.14 1.83 -11.38
CA ALA A 86 -8.27 1.07 -12.62
C ALA A 86 -9.12 -0.21 -12.40
N ALA A 87 -8.88 -0.93 -11.31
CA ALA A 87 -9.67 -2.10 -10.94
C ALA A 87 -11.13 -1.76 -10.58
N LEU A 88 -11.35 -0.61 -9.92
CA LEU A 88 -12.68 -0.10 -9.59
C LEU A 88 -13.49 0.25 -10.84
N GLN A 89 -12.87 0.94 -11.81
CA GLN A 89 -13.48 1.27 -13.10
C GLN A 89 -13.84 0.03 -13.90
N ALA A 90 -13.00 -1.01 -13.83
CA ALA A 90 -13.25 -2.32 -14.44
C ALA A 90 -14.29 -3.17 -13.69
N GLY A 91 -14.86 -2.68 -12.58
CA GLY A 91 -15.84 -3.40 -11.76
C GLY A 91 -15.25 -4.59 -10.97
N GLN A 92 -13.92 -4.68 -10.86
CA GLN A 92 -13.23 -5.77 -10.17
C GLN A 92 -13.14 -5.51 -8.65
N TYR A 93 -14.28 -5.38 -7.99
CA TYR A 93 -14.35 -5.03 -6.55
C TYR A 93 -13.62 -6.01 -5.64
N THR A 94 -13.65 -7.30 -5.96
CA THR A 94 -12.88 -8.33 -5.21
C THR A 94 -11.39 -8.05 -5.28
N LEU A 95 -10.86 -7.66 -6.45
CA LEU A 95 -9.46 -7.28 -6.61
C LEU A 95 -9.11 -6.02 -5.80
N VAL A 96 -9.99 -5.00 -5.85
CA VAL A 96 -9.81 -3.75 -5.08
C VAL A 96 -9.76 -4.04 -3.57
N LYS A 97 -10.76 -4.76 -3.05
CA LYS A 97 -10.81 -5.11 -1.62
C LYS A 97 -9.62 -5.99 -1.22
N ALA A 98 -9.25 -6.96 -2.06
CA ALA A 98 -8.10 -7.80 -1.83
C ALA A 98 -6.79 -7.01 -1.81
N SER A 99 -6.59 -6.05 -2.72
CA SER A 99 -5.40 -5.21 -2.75
C SER A 99 -5.29 -4.31 -1.52
N VAL A 100 -6.39 -3.71 -1.08
CA VAL A 100 -6.43 -2.90 0.16
C VAL A 100 -6.10 -3.76 1.38
N ALA A 101 -6.78 -4.89 1.56
CA ALA A 101 -6.51 -5.80 2.68
C ALA A 101 -5.07 -6.34 2.64
N GLY A 102 -4.62 -6.73 1.46
CA GLY A 102 -3.26 -7.21 1.23
C GLY A 102 -2.20 -6.16 1.53
N ALA A 103 -2.40 -4.91 1.12
CA ALA A 103 -1.45 -3.83 1.39
C ALA A 103 -1.34 -3.52 2.89
N ILE A 104 -2.46 -3.50 3.62
CA ILE A 104 -2.46 -3.36 5.09
C ILE A 104 -1.64 -4.48 5.73
N VAL A 105 -1.88 -5.73 5.35
CA VAL A 105 -1.21 -6.92 5.91
C VAL A 105 0.25 -7.00 5.48
N THR A 106 0.56 -6.72 4.20
CA THR A 106 1.93 -6.71 3.67
C THR A 106 2.80 -5.68 4.40
N ASN A 107 2.30 -4.47 4.59
CA ASN A 107 3.05 -3.40 5.25
C ASN A 107 3.21 -3.69 6.74
N SER A 108 2.16 -4.17 7.41
CA SER A 108 2.17 -4.45 8.86
C SER A 108 2.99 -5.68 9.24
N LEU A 109 3.10 -6.68 8.37
CA LEU A 109 3.79 -7.94 8.65
C LEU A 109 5.06 -8.13 7.81
N PHE A 110 4.93 -8.14 6.48
CA PHE A 110 6.07 -8.45 5.60
C PHE A 110 7.10 -7.31 5.59
N MET A 111 6.68 -6.08 5.32
CA MET A 111 7.60 -4.92 5.28
C MET A 111 8.22 -4.67 6.65
N LEU A 112 7.41 -4.63 7.71
CA LEU A 112 7.88 -4.46 9.09
C LEU A 112 8.82 -5.60 9.50
N GLY A 113 8.41 -6.85 9.24
CA GLY A 113 9.17 -8.05 9.59
C GLY A 113 10.50 -8.15 8.83
N ALA A 114 10.50 -7.88 7.53
CA ALA A 114 11.72 -7.87 6.73
C ALA A 114 12.67 -6.75 7.17
N SER A 115 12.14 -5.59 7.57
CA SER A 115 12.94 -4.49 8.14
C SER A 115 13.64 -4.92 9.44
N PHE A 116 12.90 -5.55 10.36
CA PHE A 116 13.47 -6.08 11.59
C PHE A 116 14.50 -7.17 11.34
N LEU A 117 14.24 -8.05 10.38
CA LEU A 117 15.19 -9.11 9.98
C LEU A 117 16.46 -8.51 9.40
N LEU A 118 16.35 -7.67 8.38
CA LEU A 118 17.51 -7.11 7.66
C LEU A 118 18.37 -6.22 8.56
N GLY A 119 17.74 -5.42 9.40
CA GLY A 119 18.43 -4.56 10.35
C GLY A 119 19.04 -5.36 11.50
N GLY A 120 18.29 -6.28 12.09
CA GLY A 120 18.72 -7.10 13.22
C GLY A 120 19.83 -8.10 12.89
N LEU A 121 19.91 -8.61 11.66
CA LEU A 121 21.04 -9.42 11.20
C LEU A 121 22.34 -8.62 11.14
N ARG A 122 22.27 -7.30 10.94
CA ARG A 122 23.45 -6.43 10.87
C ARG A 122 23.84 -5.81 12.20
N TYR A 123 22.84 -5.40 12.99
CA TYR A 123 23.04 -4.60 14.21
C TYR A 123 22.62 -5.33 15.50
N HIS A 124 22.18 -6.59 15.41
CA HIS A 124 21.64 -7.44 16.48
C HIS A 124 20.35 -6.88 17.09
N VAL A 125 20.39 -5.69 17.71
CA VAL A 125 19.26 -4.97 18.27
C VAL A 125 19.26 -3.55 17.76
N GLN A 126 18.11 -3.08 17.28
CA GLN A 126 17.91 -1.70 16.87
C GLN A 126 16.78 -1.07 17.68
N GLU A 127 16.85 0.23 17.87
CA GLU A 127 15.85 1.04 18.57
C GLU A 127 15.01 1.84 17.55
N PHE A 128 13.77 2.16 17.93
CA PHE A 128 12.88 3.01 17.14
C PHE A 128 11.94 3.81 18.05
N ASN A 129 11.34 4.87 17.51
CA ASN A 129 10.42 5.73 18.23
C ASN A 129 9.13 4.97 18.61
N ARG A 130 9.07 4.52 19.86
CA ARG A 130 7.93 3.79 20.42
C ARG A 130 6.63 4.61 20.41
N VAL A 131 6.71 5.93 20.59
CA VAL A 131 5.53 6.80 20.66
C VAL A 131 4.90 6.89 19.27
N ALA A 132 5.70 7.16 18.24
CA ALA A 132 5.24 7.20 16.86
C ALA A 132 4.68 5.85 16.41
N ALA A 133 5.36 4.75 16.71
CA ALA A 133 4.91 3.40 16.37
C ALA A 133 3.56 3.05 17.02
N ARG A 134 3.36 3.40 18.30
CA ARG A 134 2.08 3.19 19.01
C ARG A 134 0.95 4.04 18.45
N PHE A 135 1.24 5.29 18.08
CA PHE A 135 0.26 6.16 17.46
C PHE A 135 -0.25 5.56 16.14
N GLN A 136 0.67 5.14 15.26
CA GLN A 136 0.33 4.52 13.98
C GLN A 136 -0.40 3.18 14.16
N ALA A 137 0.04 2.34 15.10
CA ALA A 137 -0.65 1.11 15.44
C ALA A 137 -2.06 1.36 16.00
N GLY A 138 -2.25 2.43 16.76
CA GLY A 138 -3.56 2.87 17.25
C GLY A 138 -4.51 3.29 16.13
N LEU A 139 -4.01 4.06 15.15
CA LEU A 139 -4.77 4.42 13.94
C LEU A 139 -5.15 3.18 13.12
N LEU A 140 -4.22 2.25 12.97
CA LEU A 140 -4.47 1.00 12.26
C LEU A 140 -5.49 0.12 12.99
N PHE A 141 -5.46 0.09 14.32
CA PHE A 141 -6.45 -0.63 15.13
C PHE A 141 -7.85 -0.01 15.02
N LEU A 142 -7.96 1.32 15.03
CA LEU A 142 -9.21 2.03 14.74
C LEU A 142 -9.77 1.64 13.38
N ALA A 143 -8.91 1.63 12.35
CA ALA A 143 -9.30 1.22 11.01
C ALA A 143 -9.78 -0.23 10.98
N THR A 144 -9.08 -1.13 11.66
CA THR A 144 -9.46 -2.55 11.75
C THR A 144 -10.86 -2.72 12.35
N ILE A 145 -11.20 -1.99 13.42
CA ILE A 145 -12.53 -1.99 14.02
C ILE A 145 -13.58 -1.52 12.99
N GLY A 146 -13.31 -0.42 12.30
CA GLY A 146 -14.25 0.12 11.31
C GLY A 146 -14.45 -0.78 10.10
N LEU A 147 -13.43 -1.53 9.66
CA LEU A 147 -13.57 -2.53 8.59
C LEU A 147 -14.30 -3.80 9.05
N LEU A 148 -14.18 -4.15 10.33
CA LEU A 148 -14.86 -5.30 10.91
C LEU A 148 -16.40 -5.11 10.91
N ILE A 149 -16.88 -3.90 11.23
CA ILE A 149 -18.31 -3.63 11.45
C ILE A 149 -19.16 -3.86 10.19
N PRO A 150 -18.85 -3.27 8.99
CA PRO A 150 -19.61 -3.54 7.77
C PRO A 150 -19.60 -5.02 7.38
N SER A 151 -18.45 -5.67 7.57
CA SER A 151 -18.28 -7.09 7.24
C SER A 151 -19.10 -8.00 8.17
N ALA A 152 -19.23 -7.65 9.46
CA ALA A 152 -20.07 -8.36 10.41
C ALA A 152 -21.55 -8.14 10.11
N VAL A 153 -21.97 -6.94 9.75
CA VAL A 153 -23.36 -6.63 9.38
C VAL A 153 -23.76 -7.38 8.11
N ALA A 154 -22.89 -7.38 7.09
CA ALA A 154 -23.17 -8.05 5.83
C ALA A 154 -23.30 -9.58 5.96
N SER A 155 -22.72 -10.18 7.00
CA SER A 155 -22.83 -11.63 7.25
C SER A 155 -24.22 -12.06 7.80
N HIS A 156 -25.08 -11.10 8.17
CA HIS A 156 -26.44 -11.40 8.63
C HIS A 156 -27.41 -11.28 7.46
N ASP A 157 -28.00 -12.41 7.06
CA ASP A 157 -29.00 -12.51 5.99
C ASP A 157 -30.33 -11.85 6.38
N SER A 158 -30.37 -10.53 6.52
CA SER A 158 -31.59 -9.75 6.75
C SER A 158 -31.98 -8.98 5.50
N LEU A 159 -33.31 -8.90 5.23
CA LEU A 159 -33.87 -8.04 4.18
C LEU A 159 -33.38 -6.59 4.38
N GLY A 160 -32.63 -6.05 3.41
CA GLY A 160 -32.07 -4.69 3.48
C GLY A 160 -30.59 -4.62 3.96
N ALA A 161 -29.92 -5.73 4.26
CA ALA A 161 -28.52 -5.74 4.72
C ALA A 161 -27.58 -5.04 3.71
N GLY A 162 -27.82 -5.16 2.41
CA GLY A 162 -26.99 -4.55 1.36
C GLY A 162 -26.99 -3.02 1.38
N ASP A 163 -28.16 -2.39 1.53
CA ASP A 163 -28.27 -0.93 1.58
C ASP A 163 -27.78 -0.37 2.93
N LEU A 164 -28.01 -1.11 4.01
CA LEU A 164 -27.45 -0.77 5.33
C LEU A 164 -25.92 -0.83 5.29
N THR A 165 -25.33 -1.87 4.70
CA THR A 165 -23.87 -2.02 4.57
C THR A 165 -23.26 -0.89 3.74
N LYS A 166 -23.88 -0.46 2.64
CA LYS A 166 -23.42 0.69 1.83
C LYS A 166 -23.48 1.99 2.62
N SER A 167 -24.60 2.27 3.29
CA SER A 167 -24.77 3.49 4.10
C SER A 167 -23.77 3.53 5.26
N LEU A 168 -23.56 2.39 5.92
CA LEU A 168 -22.58 2.23 6.98
C LEU A 168 -21.14 2.43 6.47
N SER A 169 -20.80 1.84 5.31
CA SER A 169 -19.51 1.99 4.67
C SER A 169 -19.23 3.45 4.29
N LEU A 170 -20.22 4.18 3.80
CA LEU A 170 -20.11 5.61 3.51
C LEU A 170 -19.83 6.41 4.79
N ALA A 171 -20.60 6.18 5.86
CA ALA A 171 -20.42 6.87 7.13
C ALA A 171 -19.03 6.58 7.74
N ILE A 172 -18.60 5.32 7.74
CA ILE A 172 -17.27 4.92 8.23
C ILE A 172 -16.17 5.54 7.38
N SER A 173 -16.33 5.61 6.05
CA SER A 173 -15.37 6.26 5.16
C SER A 173 -15.17 7.73 5.51
N VAL A 174 -16.24 8.46 5.80
CA VAL A 174 -16.12 9.85 6.26
C VAL A 174 -15.43 9.95 7.62
N LEU A 175 -15.77 9.07 8.56
CA LEU A 175 -15.11 9.02 9.88
C LEU A 175 -13.62 8.68 9.77
N PHE A 176 -13.24 7.78 8.87
CA PHE A 176 -11.85 7.44 8.62
C PHE A 176 -11.05 8.62 8.06
N LEU A 177 -11.60 9.33 7.08
CA LEU A 177 -10.96 10.53 6.53
C LEU A 177 -10.83 11.63 7.59
N LEU A 178 -11.83 11.80 8.45
CA LEU A 178 -11.75 12.72 9.59
C LEU A 178 -10.66 12.30 10.58
N ALA A 179 -10.63 11.01 10.97
CA ALA A 179 -9.60 10.49 11.88
C ALA A 179 -8.21 10.63 11.28
N TYR A 180 -8.06 10.36 9.97
CA TYR A 180 -6.81 10.55 9.25
C TYR A 180 -6.36 12.02 9.23
N GLY A 181 -7.25 12.95 8.88
CA GLY A 181 -6.96 14.38 8.87
C GLY A 181 -6.59 14.91 10.26
N LEU A 182 -7.30 14.48 11.31
CA LEU A 182 -6.96 14.82 12.69
C LEU A 182 -5.64 14.21 13.13
N GLY A 183 -5.33 12.99 12.72
CA GLY A 183 -4.05 12.33 12.96
C GLY A 183 -2.89 13.07 12.31
N LEU A 184 -3.05 13.53 11.07
CA LEU A 184 -2.06 14.37 10.39
C LEU A 184 -1.89 15.71 11.10
N TRP A 185 -2.98 16.37 11.48
CA TRP A 185 -2.93 17.60 12.25
C TRP A 185 -2.17 17.41 13.56
N PHE A 186 -2.43 16.32 14.27
CA PHE A 186 -1.75 15.97 15.51
C PHE A 186 -0.25 15.76 15.30
N SER A 187 0.15 14.94 14.31
CA SER A 187 1.54 14.56 14.10
C SER A 187 2.39 15.64 13.42
N LEU A 188 1.80 16.44 12.53
CA LEU A 188 2.56 17.45 11.76
C LEU A 188 2.54 18.85 12.39
N ASN A 189 1.58 19.13 13.29
CA ASN A 189 1.38 20.48 13.80
C ASN A 189 1.41 20.54 15.33
N THR A 190 0.49 19.86 16.03
CA THR A 190 0.31 20.07 17.47
C THR A 190 1.32 19.33 18.35
N HIS A 191 1.81 18.17 17.92
CA HIS A 191 2.72 17.30 18.69
C HIS A 191 3.89 16.79 17.84
N ARG A 192 4.42 17.69 17.01
CA ARG A 192 5.50 17.36 16.07
C ARG A 192 6.74 16.79 16.77
N GLU A 193 7.04 17.25 17.99
CA GLU A 193 8.18 16.81 18.79
C GLU A 193 8.13 15.30 19.12
N LEU A 194 6.95 14.70 19.18
CA LEU A 194 6.80 13.26 19.44
C LEU A 194 7.22 12.41 18.24
N PHE A 195 7.24 12.99 17.05
CA PHE A 195 7.57 12.36 15.78
C PHE A 195 8.93 12.81 15.22
N ALA A 196 9.60 13.76 15.87
CA ALA A 196 10.90 14.26 15.50
C ALA A 196 12.00 13.23 15.81
N GLY A 197 12.32 12.39 14.88
CA GLY A 197 13.35 11.34 14.96
C GLY A 197 13.41 10.51 13.68
N ALA A 198 12.31 10.48 12.96
CA ALA A 198 12.21 9.83 11.65
C ALA A 198 12.51 10.80 10.48
N ALA A 199 13.30 11.87 10.73
CA ALA A 199 13.65 12.81 9.67
C ALA A 199 14.34 12.07 8.53
N GLU A 200 13.71 12.04 7.38
CA GLU A 200 14.27 11.50 6.16
C GLU A 200 15.50 12.34 5.79
N GLU A 201 16.66 11.69 5.61
CA GLU A 201 17.73 12.31 4.84
C GLU A 201 17.22 12.36 3.40
N HIS A 202 16.77 13.52 3.00
CA HIS A 202 16.32 13.74 1.64
C HIS A 202 17.54 13.49 0.72
N GLU A 203 17.49 12.43 -0.06
CA GLU A 203 18.35 12.32 -1.25
C GLU A 203 18.17 13.61 -2.05
N ALA A 204 19.18 14.02 -2.82
CA ALA A 204 19.19 15.32 -3.51
C ALA A 204 17.86 15.56 -4.26
N ALA A 205 16.97 16.34 -3.65
CA ALA A 205 15.63 16.60 -4.18
C ALA A 205 15.70 17.25 -5.57
N TRP A 206 14.95 16.70 -6.50
CA TRP A 206 14.88 17.24 -7.87
C TRP A 206 14.33 18.68 -7.88
N PRO A 207 14.69 19.51 -8.87
CA PRO A 207 14.03 20.79 -9.09
C PRO A 207 12.50 20.62 -9.18
N MET A 208 11.73 21.53 -8.55
CA MET A 208 10.27 21.44 -8.46
C MET A 208 9.59 21.15 -9.83
N GLY A 209 10.01 21.82 -10.89
CA GLY A 209 9.46 21.60 -12.23
C GLY A 209 9.71 20.19 -12.77
N LEU A 210 10.90 19.62 -12.51
CA LEU A 210 11.20 18.23 -12.90
C LEU A 210 10.39 17.25 -12.06
N ALA A 211 10.29 17.47 -10.76
CA ALA A 211 9.53 16.63 -9.84
C ALA A 211 8.04 16.59 -10.23
N LEU A 212 7.40 17.75 -10.45
CA LEU A 212 6.01 17.84 -10.87
C LEU A 212 5.77 17.22 -12.26
N ALA A 213 6.66 17.46 -13.22
CA ALA A 213 6.53 16.88 -14.55
C ALA A 213 6.68 15.35 -14.51
N THR A 214 7.62 14.83 -13.69
CA THR A 214 7.80 13.39 -13.50
C THR A 214 6.61 12.79 -12.76
N LEU A 215 6.14 13.44 -11.70
CA LEU A 215 4.96 13.00 -10.95
C LEU A 215 3.75 12.85 -11.86
N ALA A 216 3.42 13.88 -12.64
CA ALA A 216 2.29 13.85 -13.57
C ALA A 216 2.48 12.81 -14.70
N GLY A 217 3.65 12.79 -15.34
CA GLY A 217 3.93 11.86 -16.43
C GLY A 217 3.94 10.40 -15.98
N VAL A 218 4.58 10.11 -14.84
CA VAL A 218 4.61 8.75 -14.29
C VAL A 218 3.23 8.29 -13.84
N THR A 219 2.42 9.18 -13.22
CA THR A 219 1.03 8.84 -12.86
C THR A 219 0.22 8.41 -14.06
N VAL A 220 0.36 9.08 -15.22
CA VAL A 220 -0.31 8.67 -16.46
C VAL A 220 0.17 7.29 -16.92
N PHE A 221 1.48 7.02 -16.89
CA PHE A 221 1.99 5.70 -17.26
C PHE A 221 1.57 4.61 -16.27
N VAL A 222 1.52 4.89 -14.97
CA VAL A 222 0.97 3.95 -13.99
C VAL A 222 -0.49 3.64 -14.32
N ALA A 223 -1.31 4.63 -14.63
CA ALA A 223 -2.71 4.42 -15.01
C ALA A 223 -2.85 3.52 -16.25
N LEU A 224 -2.13 3.84 -17.34
CA LEU A 224 -2.16 3.06 -18.57
C LEU A 224 -1.70 1.61 -18.36
N VAL A 225 -0.62 1.40 -17.62
CA VAL A 225 -0.12 0.04 -17.34
C VAL A 225 -1.06 -0.70 -16.37
N SER A 226 -1.71 0.01 -15.45
CA SER A 226 -2.70 -0.57 -14.54
C SER A 226 -3.95 -1.07 -15.26
N GLU A 227 -4.39 -0.41 -16.33
CA GLU A 227 -5.48 -0.90 -17.19
C GLU A 227 -5.12 -2.24 -17.84
N VAL A 228 -3.91 -2.35 -18.42
CA VAL A 228 -3.40 -3.60 -18.99
C VAL A 228 -3.28 -4.70 -17.92
N PHE A 229 -2.76 -4.35 -16.75
CA PHE A 229 -2.65 -5.24 -15.60
C PHE A 229 -4.02 -5.79 -15.19
N VAL A 230 -4.98 -4.90 -14.91
CA VAL A 230 -6.33 -5.26 -14.44
C VAL A 230 -7.07 -6.12 -15.48
N GLY A 231 -6.96 -5.78 -16.77
CA GLY A 231 -7.55 -6.56 -17.86
C GLY A 231 -6.99 -7.99 -17.98
N SER A 232 -5.76 -8.21 -17.51
CA SER A 232 -5.07 -9.50 -17.60
C SER A 232 -5.13 -10.35 -16.32
N VAL A 233 -5.50 -9.77 -15.18
CA VAL A 233 -5.45 -10.43 -13.84
C VAL A 233 -6.21 -11.75 -13.78
N GLN A 234 -7.45 -11.79 -14.26
CA GLN A 234 -8.28 -12.99 -14.12
C GLN A 234 -7.74 -14.16 -14.93
N TYR A 235 -7.27 -13.89 -16.14
CA TYR A 235 -6.66 -14.90 -17.02
C TYR A 235 -5.34 -15.41 -16.44
N ALA A 236 -4.49 -14.50 -15.98
CA ALA A 236 -3.22 -14.86 -15.37
C ALA A 236 -3.42 -15.62 -14.05
N ALA A 237 -4.38 -15.20 -13.22
CA ALA A 237 -4.73 -15.91 -12.00
C ALA A 237 -5.11 -17.37 -12.30
N THR A 238 -5.99 -17.60 -13.27
CA THR A 238 -6.39 -18.94 -13.70
C THR A 238 -5.20 -19.75 -14.24
N ALA A 239 -4.36 -19.14 -15.08
CA ALA A 239 -3.20 -19.82 -15.68
C ALA A 239 -2.15 -20.24 -14.63
N PHE A 240 -2.01 -19.48 -13.54
CA PHE A 240 -1.09 -19.78 -12.43
C PHE A 240 -1.76 -20.55 -11.28
N GLY A 241 -3.03 -20.93 -11.39
CA GLY A 241 -3.79 -21.61 -10.33
C GLY A 241 -4.02 -20.74 -9.09
N MET A 242 -4.06 -19.41 -9.26
CA MET A 242 -4.32 -18.44 -8.21
C MET A 242 -5.75 -17.92 -8.28
N SER A 243 -6.29 -17.43 -7.15
CA SER A 243 -7.55 -16.67 -7.16
C SER A 243 -7.30 -15.18 -7.41
N PRO A 244 -8.26 -14.42 -7.97
CA PRO A 244 -8.16 -12.96 -8.05
C PRO A 244 -7.91 -12.30 -6.68
N ALA A 245 -8.50 -12.86 -5.62
CA ALA A 245 -8.25 -12.41 -4.25
C ALA A 245 -6.79 -12.62 -3.83
N PHE A 246 -6.17 -13.75 -4.17
CA PHE A 246 -4.75 -13.98 -3.90
C PHE A 246 -3.86 -13.00 -4.67
N VAL A 247 -4.16 -12.77 -5.96
CA VAL A 247 -3.40 -11.81 -6.77
C VAL A 247 -3.51 -10.41 -6.19
N GLY A 248 -4.70 -9.96 -5.81
CA GLY A 248 -4.88 -8.64 -5.16
C GLY A 248 -4.13 -8.55 -3.83
N PHE A 249 -4.34 -9.54 -2.97
CA PHE A 249 -3.81 -9.53 -1.61
C PHE A 249 -2.27 -9.67 -1.55
N ILE A 250 -1.66 -10.44 -2.43
CA ILE A 250 -0.22 -10.71 -2.43
C ILE A 250 0.49 -9.92 -3.54
N VAL A 251 0.11 -10.13 -4.81
CA VAL A 251 0.90 -9.58 -5.94
C VAL A 251 0.71 -8.08 -6.04
N VAL A 252 -0.54 -7.58 -6.04
CA VAL A 252 -0.80 -6.14 -6.15
C VAL A 252 -0.21 -5.41 -4.96
N ALA A 253 -0.39 -5.94 -3.74
CA ALA A 253 0.14 -5.33 -2.53
C ALA A 253 1.68 -5.23 -2.53
N LEU A 254 2.38 -6.29 -2.95
CA LEU A 254 3.85 -6.28 -3.04
C LEU A 254 4.35 -5.33 -4.14
N VAL A 255 3.67 -5.29 -5.28
CA VAL A 255 4.05 -4.44 -6.41
C VAL A 255 3.78 -2.97 -6.10
N GLY A 256 2.63 -2.66 -5.51
CA GLY A 256 2.26 -1.30 -5.11
C GLY A 256 3.25 -0.74 -4.08
N ALA A 257 3.51 -1.48 -3.01
CA ALA A 257 4.39 -1.06 -1.92
C ALA A 257 5.90 -1.20 -2.23
N ALA A 258 6.30 -1.54 -3.46
CA ALA A 258 7.70 -1.86 -3.78
C ALA A 258 8.69 -0.72 -3.48
N ALA A 259 8.30 0.53 -3.75
CA ALA A 259 9.11 1.71 -3.46
C ALA A 259 9.29 1.93 -1.95
N GLU A 260 8.21 1.84 -1.20
CA GLU A 260 8.20 1.97 0.26
C GLU A 260 9.01 0.85 0.92
N MET A 261 8.88 -0.39 0.42
CA MET A 261 9.71 -1.52 0.88
C MET A 261 11.19 -1.28 0.64
N ALA A 262 11.57 -0.75 -0.53
CA ALA A 262 12.96 -0.43 -0.83
C ALA A 262 13.50 0.64 0.14
N ALA A 263 12.73 1.68 0.42
CA ALA A 263 13.08 2.73 1.38
C ALA A 263 13.18 2.18 2.82
N ALA A 264 12.18 1.41 3.28
CA ALA A 264 12.16 0.81 4.60
C ALA A 264 13.34 -0.15 4.83
N PHE A 265 13.64 -1.02 3.86
CA PHE A 265 14.76 -1.97 3.95
C PHE A 265 16.11 -1.26 3.91
N SER A 266 16.25 -0.19 3.11
CA SER A 266 17.45 0.66 3.09
C SER A 266 17.66 1.33 4.45
N ALA A 267 16.60 1.90 5.04
CA ALA A 267 16.64 2.54 6.35
C ALA A 267 17.06 1.54 7.45
N ALA A 268 16.46 0.36 7.51
CA ALA A 268 16.81 -0.68 8.47
C ALA A 268 18.30 -1.10 8.37
N ARG A 269 18.82 -1.24 7.14
CA ARG A 269 20.23 -1.56 6.89
C ARG A 269 21.20 -0.44 7.25
N LYS A 270 20.73 0.80 7.37
CA LYS A 270 21.50 1.98 7.79
C LYS A 270 21.33 2.31 9.27
N ASN A 271 20.80 1.40 10.08
CA ASN A 271 20.49 1.59 11.50
C ASN A 271 19.47 2.71 11.78
N ARG A 272 18.52 2.91 10.87
CA ARG A 272 17.42 3.87 10.98
C ARG A 272 16.08 3.13 11.04
N LEU A 273 15.94 2.27 12.06
CA LEU A 273 14.76 1.43 12.21
C LEU A 273 13.49 2.24 12.52
N ASP A 274 13.62 3.40 13.16
CA ASP A 274 12.55 4.36 13.38
C ASP A 274 11.87 4.79 12.08
N LEU A 275 12.66 5.13 11.05
CA LEU A 275 12.15 5.47 9.73
C LEU A 275 11.49 4.26 9.07
N SER A 276 12.12 3.09 9.16
CA SER A 276 11.58 1.85 8.58
C SER A 276 10.22 1.46 9.18
N VAL A 277 10.09 1.52 10.52
CA VAL A 277 8.84 1.26 11.24
C VAL A 277 7.78 2.31 10.88
N SER A 278 8.18 3.58 10.79
CA SER A 278 7.27 4.68 10.41
C SER A 278 6.72 4.50 9.00
N ILE A 279 7.54 4.11 8.03
CA ILE A 279 7.09 3.80 6.67
C ILE A 279 6.10 2.63 6.70
N ALA A 280 6.45 1.52 7.32
CA ALA A 280 5.63 0.31 7.30
C ALA A 280 4.25 0.51 7.95
N LEU A 281 4.21 1.00 9.19
CA LEU A 281 2.95 1.21 9.90
C LEU A 281 2.19 2.44 9.39
N GLY A 282 2.90 3.49 8.98
CA GLY A 282 2.32 4.69 8.39
C GLY A 282 1.58 4.37 7.11
N SER A 283 2.21 3.66 6.18
CA SER A 283 1.57 3.24 4.93
C SER A 283 0.36 2.33 5.18
N ALA A 284 0.47 1.34 6.09
CA ALA A 284 -0.67 0.50 6.45
C ALA A 284 -1.88 1.32 6.96
N ALA A 285 -1.62 2.30 7.85
CA ALA A 285 -2.66 3.18 8.38
C ALA A 285 -3.23 4.12 7.31
N GLN A 286 -2.40 4.64 6.40
CA GLN A 286 -2.83 5.48 5.28
C GLN A 286 -3.73 4.70 4.31
N ILE A 287 -3.36 3.48 3.95
CA ILE A 287 -4.19 2.64 3.09
C ILE A 287 -5.56 2.39 3.73
N ALA A 288 -5.59 2.09 5.01
CA ALA A 288 -6.82 1.78 5.72
C ALA A 288 -7.71 3.01 5.96
N LEU A 289 -7.12 4.18 6.34
CA LEU A 289 -7.87 5.38 6.74
C LEU A 289 -8.02 6.42 5.63
N PHE A 290 -7.26 6.31 4.54
CA PHE A 290 -7.33 7.25 3.43
C PHE A 290 -7.63 6.55 2.10
N VAL A 291 -6.82 5.59 1.64
CA VAL A 291 -7.00 4.97 0.32
C VAL A 291 -8.34 4.22 0.24
N ALA A 292 -8.64 3.35 1.20
CA ALA A 292 -9.89 2.59 1.21
C ALA A 292 -11.14 3.49 1.25
N PRO A 293 -11.27 4.49 2.15
CA PRO A 293 -12.39 5.43 2.12
C PRO A 293 -12.49 6.25 0.84
N VAL A 294 -11.36 6.71 0.29
CA VAL A 294 -11.35 7.45 -0.98
C VAL A 294 -11.90 6.57 -2.11
N LEU A 295 -11.53 5.29 -2.18
CA LEU A 295 -12.07 4.35 -3.17
C LEU A 295 -13.58 4.15 -3.00
N VAL A 296 -14.08 4.05 -1.75
CA VAL A 296 -15.53 4.00 -1.50
C VAL A 296 -16.22 5.25 -2.04
N LEU A 297 -15.71 6.45 -1.72
CA LEU A 297 -16.32 7.70 -2.22
C LEU A 297 -16.21 7.83 -3.74
N LEU A 298 -15.07 7.50 -4.33
CA LEU A 298 -14.87 7.55 -5.78
C LEU A 298 -15.76 6.55 -6.51
N SER A 299 -16.09 5.41 -5.90
CA SER A 299 -16.95 4.39 -6.53
C SER A 299 -18.34 4.91 -6.89
N TYR A 300 -18.84 5.92 -6.20
CA TYR A 300 -20.12 6.59 -6.53
C TYR A 300 -20.03 7.45 -7.80
N LEU A 301 -18.82 7.81 -8.24
CA LEU A 301 -18.59 8.71 -9.38
C LEU A 301 -18.08 7.97 -10.61
N ILE A 302 -17.16 7.00 -10.41
CA ILE A 302 -16.39 6.38 -11.51
C ILE A 302 -16.58 4.86 -11.61
N GLY A 303 -17.15 4.22 -10.58
CA GLY A 303 -17.40 2.77 -10.58
C GLY A 303 -18.71 2.41 -11.26
N PRO A 304 -18.85 1.17 -11.78
CA PRO A 304 -20.14 0.67 -12.29
C PRO A 304 -21.21 0.53 -11.19
N ALA A 305 -20.81 0.39 -9.92
CA ALA A 305 -21.68 0.40 -8.75
C ALA A 305 -20.94 0.96 -7.53
N PRO A 306 -21.65 1.45 -6.48
CA PRO A 306 -21.00 1.85 -5.23
C PRO A 306 -20.30 0.68 -4.53
N MET A 307 -19.05 0.88 -4.14
CA MET A 307 -18.25 -0.06 -3.35
C MET A 307 -18.55 0.11 -1.86
N ASP A 308 -18.65 -1.00 -1.15
CA ASP A 308 -18.74 -1.04 0.31
C ASP A 308 -17.42 -1.50 0.96
N LEU A 309 -17.35 -1.34 2.29
CA LEU A 309 -16.24 -1.83 3.13
C LEU A 309 -16.49 -3.26 3.67
N ASN A 310 -17.35 -4.01 3.01
CA ASN A 310 -17.55 -5.41 3.33
C ASN A 310 -16.42 -6.26 2.74
N PHE A 311 -15.54 -6.75 3.60
CA PHE A 311 -14.47 -7.69 3.26
C PHE A 311 -14.90 -9.11 3.60
N TRP A 312 -14.37 -10.09 2.89
CA TRP A 312 -14.63 -11.49 3.26
C TRP A 312 -14.06 -11.80 4.67
N PRO A 313 -14.66 -12.72 5.41
CA PRO A 313 -14.28 -12.97 6.81
C PRO A 313 -12.80 -13.28 7.02
N GLY A 314 -12.17 -13.99 6.08
CA GLY A 314 -10.74 -14.29 6.11
C GLY A 314 -9.87 -13.03 6.02
N ALA A 315 -10.20 -12.06 5.15
CA ALA A 315 -9.47 -10.80 5.07
C ALA A 315 -9.56 -10.00 6.38
N VAL A 316 -10.76 -9.92 6.95
CA VAL A 316 -10.97 -9.22 8.23
C VAL A 316 -10.13 -9.85 9.35
N ALA A 317 -10.12 -11.20 9.42
CA ALA A 317 -9.30 -11.92 10.39
C ALA A 317 -7.80 -11.66 10.16
N MET A 318 -7.32 -11.71 8.90
CA MET A 318 -5.92 -11.43 8.55
C MET A 318 -5.52 -9.99 8.90
N ILE A 319 -6.36 -8.98 8.62
CA ILE A 319 -6.11 -7.58 9.00
C ILE A 319 -6.05 -7.46 10.54
N LEU A 320 -6.98 -8.07 11.27
CA LEU A 320 -7.01 -8.03 12.73
C LEU A 320 -5.74 -8.63 13.32
N PHE A 321 -5.37 -9.85 12.92
CA PHE A 321 -4.17 -10.50 13.43
C PHE A 321 -2.88 -9.79 12.98
N ALA A 322 -2.84 -9.22 11.78
CA ALA A 322 -1.71 -8.39 11.34
C ALA A 322 -1.55 -7.15 12.23
N THR A 323 -2.65 -6.44 12.50
CA THR A 323 -2.66 -5.26 13.37
C THR A 323 -2.25 -5.60 14.80
N LEU A 324 -2.76 -6.70 15.36
CA LEU A 324 -2.38 -7.18 16.70
C LEU A 324 -0.89 -7.56 16.73
N THR A 325 -0.41 -8.31 15.74
CA THR A 325 1.01 -8.69 15.64
C THR A 325 1.90 -7.47 15.57
N ALA A 326 1.59 -6.52 14.66
CA ALA A 326 2.33 -5.28 14.52
C ALA A 326 2.35 -4.48 15.84
N SER A 327 1.21 -4.36 16.51
CA SER A 327 1.10 -3.69 17.81
C SER A 327 1.97 -4.37 18.87
N LEU A 328 1.94 -5.71 18.96
CA LEU A 328 2.73 -6.47 19.94
C LEU A 328 4.23 -6.33 19.70
N VAL A 329 4.69 -6.50 18.46
CA VAL A 329 6.13 -6.47 18.13
C VAL A 329 6.74 -5.07 18.23
N THR A 330 5.92 -4.02 18.18
CA THR A 330 6.38 -2.62 18.31
C THR A 330 6.27 -2.06 19.71
N THR A 331 5.72 -2.83 20.66
CA THR A 331 5.48 -2.35 22.05
C THR A 331 6.77 -1.98 22.78
N SER A 332 7.87 -2.69 22.54
CA SER A 332 9.13 -2.50 23.28
C SER A 332 9.92 -1.25 22.85
N GLY A 333 9.74 -0.76 21.61
CA GLY A 333 10.60 0.27 21.00
C GLY A 333 11.97 -0.27 20.58
N ARG A 334 12.15 -1.58 20.61
CA ARG A 334 13.38 -2.29 20.22
C ARG A 334 13.04 -3.55 19.43
N SER A 335 13.86 -3.89 18.47
CA SER A 335 13.69 -5.14 17.73
C SER A 335 15.00 -5.85 17.46
N ALA A 336 14.89 -7.19 17.42
CA ALA A 336 15.95 -8.09 17.00
C ALA A 336 15.48 -8.90 15.78
N TRP A 337 16.41 -9.48 15.03
CA TRP A 337 16.12 -10.19 13.77
C TRP A 337 15.02 -11.26 13.88
N PHE A 338 14.94 -11.99 15.02
CA PHE A 338 13.97 -13.06 15.20
C PHE A 338 12.52 -12.57 15.28
N VAL A 339 12.29 -11.38 15.82
CA VAL A 339 10.96 -10.73 15.79
C VAL A 339 10.50 -10.49 14.35
N GLY A 340 11.46 -10.12 13.47
CA GLY A 340 11.21 -10.00 12.05
C GLY A 340 10.81 -11.32 11.39
N VAL A 341 11.50 -12.42 11.76
CA VAL A 341 11.15 -13.77 11.27
C VAL A 341 9.72 -14.14 11.68
N LEU A 342 9.32 -13.89 12.93
CA LEU A 342 7.96 -14.20 13.41
C LEU A 342 6.90 -13.45 12.60
N ALA A 343 7.09 -12.15 12.33
CA ALA A 343 6.15 -11.37 11.53
C ALA A 343 6.05 -11.88 10.09
N ILE A 344 7.19 -12.22 9.46
CA ILE A 344 7.22 -12.81 8.11
C ILE A 344 6.52 -14.17 8.09
N LEU A 345 6.71 -15.01 9.10
CA LEU A 345 6.04 -16.31 9.17
C LEU A 345 4.53 -16.17 9.27
N VAL A 346 4.01 -15.20 10.04
CA VAL A 346 2.57 -14.91 10.07
C VAL A 346 2.07 -14.49 8.69
N TYR A 347 2.81 -13.64 7.99
CA TYR A 347 2.48 -13.25 6.61
C TYR A 347 2.44 -14.45 5.67
N LEU A 348 3.44 -15.34 5.73
CA LEU A 348 3.51 -16.53 4.89
C LEU A 348 2.39 -17.54 5.21
N ILE A 349 1.99 -17.66 6.47
CA ILE A 349 0.81 -18.46 6.86
C ILE A 349 -0.44 -17.89 6.19
N PHE A 350 -0.65 -16.57 6.21
CA PHE A 350 -1.80 -15.94 5.55
C PHE A 350 -1.76 -16.12 4.04
N ALA A 351 -0.59 -15.93 3.41
CA ALA A 351 -0.43 -16.16 1.98
C ALA A 351 -0.74 -17.61 1.60
N THR A 352 -0.24 -18.57 2.37
CA THR A 352 -0.50 -20.01 2.16
C THR A 352 -1.98 -20.33 2.35
N ALA A 353 -2.60 -19.81 3.43
CA ALA A 353 -4.02 -20.02 3.69
C ALA A 353 -4.88 -19.47 2.56
N LEU A 354 -4.59 -18.27 2.07
CA LEU A 354 -5.34 -17.63 0.97
C LEU A 354 -5.13 -18.34 -0.37
N TYR A 355 -3.95 -18.93 -0.60
CA TYR A 355 -3.68 -19.73 -1.79
C TYR A 355 -4.47 -21.03 -1.80
N LEU A 356 -4.47 -21.77 -0.65
CA LEU A 356 -5.12 -23.08 -0.52
C LEU A 356 -6.64 -22.98 -0.31
N LEU A 357 -7.11 -21.91 0.34
CA LEU A 357 -8.51 -21.66 0.69
C LEU A 357 -8.97 -20.30 0.15
N PRO A 358 -9.05 -20.14 -1.18
CA PRO A 358 -9.51 -18.89 -1.75
C PRO A 358 -10.96 -18.60 -1.32
N PRO A 359 -11.34 -17.32 -1.12
CA PRO A 359 -12.71 -16.98 -0.82
C PRO A 359 -13.62 -17.49 -1.94
N GLN A 360 -14.66 -18.22 -1.56
CA GLN A 360 -15.69 -18.65 -2.49
C GLN A 360 -16.52 -17.42 -2.86
N ASN A 361 -16.65 -17.16 -4.13
CA ASN A 361 -17.37 -16.07 -4.81
C ASN A 361 -18.17 -15.14 -3.89
N THR A 362 -17.56 -14.01 -3.52
CA THR A 362 -18.26 -12.85 -2.94
C THR A 362 -18.46 -11.80 -4.01
#